data_812ab04c68570a4ddb23b7d217ec0294
#
_entry.id   812ab04c68570a4ddb23b7d217ec0294
#
_cell.length_a   1.000
_cell.length_b   1.000
_cell.length_c   1.000
_cell.angle_alpha   90.00
_cell.angle_beta   90.00
_cell.angle_gamma   90.00
#
_symmetry.space_group_name_H-M   'P 1'
#
loop_
_entity.id
_entity.type
_entity.pdbx_description
1 polymer ?
#
loop_
_entity_poly.entity_id
_entity_poly.type
_entity_poly.pdbx_seq_one_letter_code
_entity_poly.pdbx_strand_id
1 'polypeptide(L)'
;MNIHEYQSKQVLQEFGVNVPRGLPAFSPEEAVAQAERLGSDVIVVKAQIHAGGRGKAGGVKIAKNKNDVHTYAQELLGKTLVTHQTGPEGKVVRRLLIEEGSKIKKEYYLSIAIDRLTASIVMMGSEEGGVDIEKVAAEHPEKIIKEHIDPLIGLAPFQATRMAYAINIPAPAVRRAAALMQGLYAAFIGKDCTQVEINPLVVTEDNQVIALDAKLNFDDSALYRHPDIAALRDDHEEDPKEREAAAVGLNYVNLGGDVACMVNGAGLAMATVDMLKYYGGNPANFLDVGGDSEPEKIAKAFSIMLEGGQAKGIFVNIFGGINRCDNIAKGIIEAARIISPDGKSLPVPVVVRLEGTMVKEGREILKNTPISNVFSAASMESGAEQIVKLVAASRA
;
A
#
# COMPACT_ATOMS: atom_id res chain seq x y z
N MET A 1 -3.47 5.45 1.47
CA MET A 1 -2.15 6.05 1.76
C MET A 1 -1.59 5.49 3.06
N ASN A 2 -0.31 5.15 3.10
CA ASN A 2 0.39 4.68 4.30
C ASN A 2 1.24 5.82 4.88
N ILE A 3 1.53 5.76 6.19
CA ILE A 3 2.43 6.69 6.88
C ILE A 3 3.41 5.91 7.76
N HIS A 4 4.50 6.55 8.20
CA HIS A 4 5.47 5.94 9.09
C HIS A 4 4.92 5.71 10.52
N GLU A 5 5.53 4.78 11.26
CA GLU A 5 5.14 4.46 12.64
C GLU A 5 5.11 5.69 13.55
N TYR A 6 6.14 6.55 13.49
CA TYR A 6 6.17 7.75 14.33
C TYR A 6 5.02 8.72 14.02
N GLN A 7 4.64 8.85 12.73
CA GLN A 7 3.50 9.65 12.30
C GLN A 7 2.19 9.01 12.75
N SER A 8 2.06 7.68 12.61
CA SER A 8 0.90 6.93 13.12
C SER A 8 0.69 7.16 14.62
N LYS A 9 1.76 7.12 15.40
CA LYS A 9 1.70 7.39 16.85
C LYS A 9 1.29 8.84 17.15
N GLN A 10 1.78 9.82 16.39
CA GLN A 10 1.36 11.22 16.53
C GLN A 10 -0.14 11.40 16.28
N VAL A 11 -0.65 10.81 15.19
CA VAL A 11 -2.09 10.83 14.91
C VAL A 11 -2.89 10.16 16.03
N LEU A 12 -2.46 9.01 16.53
CA LEU A 12 -3.14 8.29 17.60
C LEU A 12 -3.16 9.07 18.92
N GLN A 13 -2.12 9.83 19.24
CA GLN A 13 -2.06 10.70 20.42
C GLN A 13 -3.16 11.77 20.43
N GLU A 14 -3.55 12.30 19.26
CA GLU A 14 -4.66 13.27 19.13
C GLU A 14 -5.99 12.68 19.64
N PHE A 15 -6.13 11.35 19.59
CA PHE A 15 -7.31 10.62 20.06
C PHE A 15 -7.15 9.98 21.44
N GLY A 16 -6.13 10.39 22.20
CA GLY A 16 -5.90 9.93 23.57
C GLY A 16 -5.34 8.50 23.68
N VAL A 17 -4.83 7.94 22.59
CA VAL A 17 -4.16 6.63 22.60
C VAL A 17 -2.78 6.78 23.24
N ASN A 18 -2.51 5.96 24.24
CA ASN A 18 -1.22 5.94 24.91
C ASN A 18 -0.16 5.25 24.03
N VAL A 19 0.89 5.98 23.68
CA VAL A 19 2.05 5.50 22.90
C VAL A 19 3.33 5.87 23.64
N PRO A 20 4.48 5.18 23.42
CA PRO A 20 5.75 5.60 23.98
C PRO A 20 6.16 6.99 23.48
N ARG A 21 6.89 7.76 24.28
CA ARG A 21 7.49 9.01 23.81
C ARG A 21 8.57 8.68 22.77
N GLY A 22 8.50 9.33 21.62
CA GLY A 22 9.44 9.10 20.55
C GLY A 22 9.55 10.30 19.60
N LEU A 23 10.71 10.46 18.99
CA LEU A 23 11.03 11.57 18.10
C LEU A 23 11.75 11.04 16.86
N PRO A 24 11.43 11.55 15.65
CA PRO A 24 12.13 11.17 14.43
C PRO A 24 13.55 11.74 14.41
N ALA A 25 14.46 11.04 13.72
CA ALA A 25 15.83 11.48 13.45
C ALA A 25 16.22 11.12 12.02
N PHE A 26 16.97 12.02 11.37
CA PHE A 26 17.40 11.89 9.96
C PHE A 26 18.93 11.81 9.83
N SER A 27 19.64 11.98 10.93
CA SER A 27 21.09 11.77 11.03
C SER A 27 21.47 11.10 12.36
N PRO A 28 22.69 10.53 12.48
CA PRO A 28 23.16 9.98 13.75
C PRO A 28 23.24 11.03 14.86
N GLU A 29 23.62 12.27 14.55
CA GLU A 29 23.71 13.40 15.49
C GLU A 29 22.32 13.78 16.00
N GLU A 30 21.32 13.85 15.10
CA GLU A 30 19.94 14.08 15.51
C GLU A 30 19.41 12.95 16.40
N ALA A 31 19.75 11.70 16.10
CA ALA A 31 19.35 10.55 16.91
C ALA A 31 19.85 10.67 18.36
N VAL A 32 21.10 11.09 18.55
CA VAL A 32 21.68 11.35 19.89
C VAL A 32 20.96 12.52 20.56
N ALA A 33 20.75 13.61 19.85
CA ALA A 33 20.03 14.77 20.40
C ALA A 33 18.60 14.42 20.84
N GLN A 34 17.87 13.60 20.05
CA GLN A 34 16.53 13.13 20.43
C GLN A 34 16.56 12.21 21.64
N ALA A 35 17.55 11.31 21.75
CA ALA A 35 17.73 10.46 22.91
C ALA A 35 17.98 11.28 24.20
N GLU A 36 18.77 12.36 24.09
CA GLU A 36 18.98 13.31 25.19
C GLU A 36 17.70 14.00 25.64
N ARG A 37 16.88 14.44 24.67
CA ARG A 37 15.58 15.09 24.95
C ARG A 37 14.60 14.14 25.63
N LEU A 38 14.61 12.85 25.27
CA LEU A 38 13.78 11.83 25.93
C LEU A 38 14.19 11.56 27.36
N GLY A 39 15.51 11.59 27.66
CA GLY A 39 16.04 11.42 28.99
C GLY A 39 15.75 10.06 29.62
N SER A 40 15.56 9.02 28.81
CA SER A 40 15.26 7.65 29.26
C SER A 40 16.55 6.81 29.36
N ASP A 41 16.62 5.93 30.37
CA ASP A 41 17.74 5.02 30.57
C ASP A 41 17.89 3.98 29.44
N VAL A 42 16.79 3.65 28.80
CA VAL A 42 16.74 2.73 27.66
C VAL A 42 16.11 3.43 26.47
N ILE A 43 16.84 3.46 25.38
CA ILE A 43 16.37 4.03 24.11
C ILE A 43 16.25 2.93 23.08
N VAL A 44 15.19 2.97 22.29
CA VAL A 44 15.00 2.07 21.14
C VAL A 44 15.17 2.87 19.87
N VAL A 45 16.09 2.42 19.02
CA VAL A 45 16.37 2.98 17.69
C VAL A 45 15.64 2.12 16.66
N LYS A 46 14.61 2.67 15.99
CA LYS A 46 13.74 1.94 15.07
C LYS A 46 13.85 2.51 13.66
N ALA A 47 14.23 1.68 12.70
CA ALA A 47 14.16 2.02 11.28
C ALA A 47 12.70 2.33 10.88
N GLN A 48 12.50 3.38 10.09
CA GLN A 48 11.19 3.79 9.60
C GLN A 48 11.08 3.49 8.11
N ILE A 49 10.33 2.44 7.78
CA ILE A 49 9.92 2.04 6.43
C ILE A 49 8.46 1.60 6.47
N HIS A 50 7.75 1.67 5.35
CA HIS A 50 6.35 1.23 5.24
C HIS A 50 6.22 -0.29 5.14
N ALA A 51 6.89 -1.02 6.06
CA ALA A 51 6.82 -2.48 6.13
C ALA A 51 6.91 -2.97 7.58
N GLY A 52 6.20 -4.06 7.85
CA GLY A 52 6.30 -4.82 9.09
C GLY A 52 7.53 -5.74 9.12
N GLY A 53 7.74 -6.40 10.28
CA GLY A 53 8.84 -7.35 10.44
C GLY A 53 10.22 -6.73 10.63
N ARG A 54 10.30 -5.41 10.83
CA ARG A 54 11.55 -4.65 11.01
C ARG A 54 12.44 -5.21 12.12
N GLY A 55 11.84 -5.64 13.24
CA GLY A 55 12.57 -6.23 14.36
C GLY A 55 13.35 -7.48 13.95
N LYS A 56 12.71 -8.42 13.24
CA LYS A 56 13.32 -9.65 12.74
C LYS A 56 14.41 -9.37 11.69
N ALA A 57 14.26 -8.30 10.91
CA ALA A 57 15.24 -7.85 9.92
C ALA A 57 16.41 -7.03 10.51
N GLY A 58 16.47 -6.86 11.85
CA GLY A 58 17.50 -6.09 12.52
C GLY A 58 17.35 -4.58 12.42
N GLY A 59 16.15 -4.09 12.07
CA GLY A 59 15.80 -2.67 11.99
C GLY A 59 15.37 -2.04 13.32
N VAL A 60 15.42 -2.79 14.43
CA VAL A 60 15.12 -2.32 15.78
C VAL A 60 16.28 -2.67 16.70
N LYS A 61 16.85 -1.67 17.37
CA LYS A 61 18.02 -1.81 18.24
C LYS A 61 17.77 -1.17 19.59
N ILE A 62 18.21 -1.81 20.66
CA ILE A 62 18.09 -1.29 22.03
C ILE A 62 19.42 -0.69 22.47
N ALA A 63 19.44 0.61 22.72
CA ALA A 63 20.60 1.36 23.14
C ALA A 63 20.54 1.66 24.66
N LYS A 64 21.65 1.49 25.34
CA LYS A 64 21.79 1.74 26.80
C LYS A 64 22.56 3.02 27.10
N ASN A 65 23.14 3.64 26.09
CA ASN A 65 23.90 4.88 26.19
C ASN A 65 23.90 5.63 24.86
N LYS A 66 24.40 6.86 24.85
CA LYS A 66 24.43 7.74 23.66
C LYS A 66 25.30 7.20 22.53
N ASN A 67 26.41 6.52 22.87
CA ASN A 67 27.31 5.95 21.85
C ASN A 67 26.63 4.81 21.12
N ASP A 68 25.84 3.98 21.81
CA ASP A 68 25.03 2.94 21.17
C ASP A 68 24.02 3.57 20.22
N VAL A 69 23.33 4.67 20.63
CA VAL A 69 22.35 5.38 19.77
C VAL A 69 23.03 5.86 18.49
N HIS A 70 24.19 6.53 18.59
CA HIS A 70 24.94 7.00 17.43
C HIS A 70 25.35 5.85 16.51
N THR A 71 25.95 4.79 17.09
CA THR A 71 26.40 3.62 16.32
C THR A 71 25.23 2.94 15.59
N TYR A 72 24.11 2.73 16.27
CA TYR A 72 22.94 2.08 15.65
C TYR A 72 22.28 2.98 14.60
N ALA A 73 22.25 4.30 14.84
CA ALA A 73 21.74 5.23 13.84
C ALA A 73 22.61 5.22 12.57
N GLN A 74 23.93 5.20 12.71
CA GLN A 74 24.87 5.10 11.60
C GLN A 74 24.75 3.75 10.86
N GLU A 75 24.52 2.64 11.58
CA GLU A 75 24.32 1.31 10.98
C GLU A 75 23.02 1.22 10.18
N LEU A 76 21.95 1.86 10.65
CA LEU A 76 20.62 1.71 10.09
C LEU A 76 20.32 2.71 8.97
N LEU A 77 20.75 3.97 9.08
CA LEU A 77 20.51 4.98 8.05
C LEU A 77 21.24 4.61 6.75
N GLY A 78 20.52 4.66 5.64
CA GLY A 78 21.02 4.28 4.31
C GLY A 78 21.05 2.78 4.05
N LYS A 79 20.83 1.93 5.06
CA LYS A 79 20.78 0.48 4.89
C LYS A 79 19.48 0.06 4.17
N THR A 80 19.59 -0.88 3.25
CA THR A 80 18.42 -1.56 2.68
C THR A 80 17.94 -2.65 3.63
N LEU A 81 16.74 -2.52 4.11
CA LEU A 81 16.10 -3.48 5.01
C LEU A 81 15.18 -4.41 4.22
N VAL A 82 15.44 -5.71 4.29
CA VAL A 82 14.63 -6.75 3.65
C VAL A 82 13.76 -7.42 4.70
N THR A 83 12.46 -7.35 4.52
CA THR A 83 11.45 -8.02 5.36
C THR A 83 10.54 -8.89 4.49
N HIS A 84 9.67 -9.70 5.09
CA HIS A 84 8.70 -10.48 4.33
C HIS A 84 7.67 -9.62 3.56
N GLN A 85 7.53 -8.33 3.93
CA GLN A 85 6.60 -7.38 3.28
C GLN A 85 7.28 -6.50 2.22
N THR A 86 8.61 -6.32 2.26
CA THR A 86 9.31 -5.46 1.29
C THR A 86 9.67 -6.16 -0.01
N GLY A 87 9.53 -7.49 -0.06
CA GLY A 87 10.13 -8.29 -1.13
C GLY A 87 11.67 -8.34 -1.06
N PRO A 88 12.31 -9.03 -2.03
CA PRO A 88 13.77 -9.25 -2.03
C PRO A 88 14.60 -7.98 -2.24
N GLU A 89 14.01 -6.96 -2.87
CA GLU A 89 14.69 -5.68 -3.12
C GLU A 89 14.84 -4.83 -1.86
N GLY A 90 13.97 -5.03 -0.87
CA GLY A 90 13.99 -4.30 0.39
C GLY A 90 13.57 -2.84 0.26
N LYS A 91 13.69 -2.10 1.37
CA LYS A 91 13.46 -0.64 1.42
C LYS A 91 14.65 0.04 2.11
N VAL A 92 15.07 1.18 1.56
CA VAL A 92 16.17 1.98 2.13
C VAL A 92 15.67 2.75 3.35
N VAL A 93 16.35 2.60 4.48
CA VAL A 93 16.05 3.34 5.71
C VAL A 93 16.53 4.78 5.58
N ARG A 94 15.61 5.72 5.47
CA ARG A 94 15.89 7.16 5.30
C ARG A 94 15.71 7.97 6.59
N ARG A 95 15.08 7.39 7.59
CA ARG A 95 14.76 8.01 8.88
C ARG A 95 14.62 6.97 9.98
N LEU A 96 14.78 7.42 11.20
CA LEU A 96 14.67 6.61 12.40
C LEU A 96 13.61 7.18 13.32
N LEU A 97 13.03 6.33 14.18
CA LEU A 97 12.30 6.73 15.37
C LEU A 97 13.20 6.42 16.57
N ILE A 98 13.50 7.43 17.36
CA ILE A 98 14.20 7.33 18.64
C ILE A 98 13.14 7.35 19.74
N GLU A 99 12.99 6.26 20.47
CA GLU A 99 11.85 6.01 21.34
C GLU A 99 12.32 5.54 22.72
N GLU A 100 11.59 5.92 23.77
CA GLU A 100 11.85 5.41 25.12
C GLU A 100 11.51 3.91 25.22
N GLY A 101 12.32 3.16 25.94
CA GLY A 101 12.07 1.75 26.21
C GLY A 101 10.89 1.54 27.15
N SER A 102 10.05 0.54 26.87
CA SER A 102 8.91 0.16 27.70
C SER A 102 9.18 -1.13 28.46
N LYS A 103 8.75 -1.20 29.74
CA LYS A 103 8.84 -2.43 30.56
C LYS A 103 7.68 -3.36 30.24
N ILE A 104 7.87 -4.17 29.19
CA ILE A 104 6.85 -5.05 28.64
C ILE A 104 6.63 -6.25 29.57
N LYS A 105 5.37 -6.46 29.99
CA LYS A 105 4.96 -7.66 30.71
C LYS A 105 4.36 -8.70 29.76
N LYS A 106 3.52 -8.24 28.82
CA LYS A 106 2.89 -9.11 27.80
C LYS A 106 2.54 -8.30 26.56
N GLU A 107 2.65 -8.95 25.42
CA GLU A 107 2.32 -8.43 24.09
C GLU A 107 1.01 -9.03 23.60
N TYR A 108 0.24 -8.23 22.86
CA TYR A 108 -1.04 -8.58 22.25
C TYR A 108 -1.11 -8.01 20.84
N TYR A 109 -2.01 -8.54 20.04
CA TYR A 109 -2.38 -7.96 18.76
C TYR A 109 -3.72 -7.24 18.85
N LEU A 110 -3.85 -6.11 18.16
CA LEU A 110 -5.11 -5.39 18.00
C LEU A 110 -5.15 -4.69 16.64
N SER A 111 -6.27 -4.81 15.93
CA SER A 111 -6.47 -4.09 14.67
C SER A 111 -7.93 -3.71 14.48
N ILE A 112 -8.16 -2.71 13.62
CA ILE A 112 -9.47 -2.29 13.14
C ILE A 112 -9.40 -2.21 11.62
N ALA A 113 -10.38 -2.81 10.94
CA ALA A 113 -10.46 -2.82 9.49
C ALA A 113 -11.92 -2.82 9.02
N ILE A 114 -12.13 -2.62 7.72
CA ILE A 114 -13.43 -2.74 7.08
C ILE A 114 -13.64 -4.18 6.64
N ASP A 115 -14.67 -4.83 7.17
CA ASP A 115 -15.12 -6.14 6.70
C ASP A 115 -16.13 -5.95 5.56
N ARG A 116 -15.70 -6.23 4.35
CA ARG A 116 -16.52 -6.07 3.15
C ARG A 116 -17.62 -7.11 3.03
N LEU A 117 -17.46 -8.29 3.65
CA LEU A 117 -18.45 -9.37 3.62
C LEU A 117 -19.68 -9.00 4.45
N THR A 118 -19.47 -8.40 5.61
CA THR A 118 -20.54 -8.00 6.52
C THR A 118 -20.91 -6.52 6.40
N ALA A 119 -20.23 -5.76 5.52
CA ALA A 119 -20.37 -4.31 5.36
C ALA A 119 -20.29 -3.56 6.70
N SER A 120 -19.40 -4.01 7.59
CA SER A 120 -19.20 -3.47 8.93
C SER A 120 -17.74 -3.17 9.21
N ILE A 121 -17.49 -2.44 10.29
CA ILE A 121 -16.15 -2.29 10.84
C ILE A 121 -15.92 -3.47 11.79
N VAL A 122 -14.76 -4.08 11.71
CA VAL A 122 -14.36 -5.17 12.59
C VAL A 122 -13.13 -4.78 13.41
N MET A 123 -13.22 -4.93 14.72
CA MET A 123 -12.05 -4.93 15.61
C MET A 123 -11.61 -6.37 15.80
N MET A 124 -10.34 -6.63 15.58
CA MET A 124 -9.72 -7.94 15.76
C MET A 124 -8.66 -7.85 16.84
N GLY A 125 -8.63 -8.84 17.72
CA GLY A 125 -7.64 -8.92 18.79
C GLY A 125 -7.15 -10.33 18.98
N SER A 126 -5.92 -10.47 19.47
CA SER A 126 -5.33 -11.76 19.85
C SER A 126 -4.42 -11.62 21.06
N GLU A 127 -4.34 -12.67 21.84
CA GLU A 127 -3.36 -12.84 22.92
C GLU A 127 -1.93 -13.02 22.37
N GLU A 128 -1.79 -13.35 21.10
CA GLU A 128 -0.52 -13.52 20.38
C GLU A 128 -0.10 -12.18 19.77
N GLY A 129 0.77 -11.44 20.45
CA GLY A 129 1.33 -10.17 19.97
C GLY A 129 2.80 -10.28 19.56
N GLY A 130 3.29 -9.27 18.81
CA GLY A 130 4.68 -9.22 18.35
C GLY A 130 5.06 -10.31 17.33
N VAL A 131 4.07 -10.99 16.76
CA VAL A 131 4.24 -12.09 15.80
C VAL A 131 3.59 -11.77 14.46
N ASP A 132 3.84 -12.63 13.47
CA ASP A 132 3.16 -12.60 12.18
C ASP A 132 1.71 -13.08 12.36
N ILE A 133 0.79 -12.14 12.37
CA ILE A 133 -0.62 -12.41 12.69
C ILE A 133 -1.32 -13.17 11.56
N GLU A 134 -0.89 -13.00 10.31
CA GLU A 134 -1.42 -13.72 9.15
C GLU A 134 -1.16 -15.24 9.31
N LYS A 135 0.01 -15.59 9.85
CA LYS A 135 0.34 -16.97 10.15
C LYS A 135 -0.53 -17.52 11.29
N VAL A 136 -0.74 -16.72 12.35
CA VAL A 136 -1.65 -17.11 13.44
C VAL A 136 -3.07 -17.29 12.92
N ALA A 137 -3.56 -16.39 12.06
CA ALA A 137 -4.89 -16.48 11.47
C ALA A 137 -5.06 -17.72 10.56
N ALA A 138 -4.01 -18.14 9.86
CA ALA A 138 -4.03 -19.31 8.99
C ALA A 138 -3.95 -20.64 9.77
N GLU A 139 -3.09 -20.72 10.78
CA GLU A 139 -2.84 -21.94 11.55
C GLU A 139 -3.80 -22.11 12.74
N HIS A 140 -4.22 -20.99 13.36
CA HIS A 140 -5.01 -20.93 14.59
C HIS A 140 -6.07 -19.83 14.53
N PRO A 141 -7.06 -19.88 13.58
CA PRO A 141 -8.06 -18.85 13.39
C PRO A 141 -8.90 -18.57 14.66
N GLU A 142 -9.05 -19.55 15.55
CA GLU A 142 -9.75 -19.45 16.84
C GLU A 142 -9.07 -18.48 17.82
N LYS A 143 -7.79 -18.16 17.63
CA LYS A 143 -7.05 -17.19 18.44
C LYS A 143 -7.32 -15.76 18.03
N ILE A 144 -7.95 -15.53 16.89
CA ILE A 144 -8.32 -14.19 16.41
C ILE A 144 -9.77 -13.90 16.82
N ILE A 145 -9.91 -13.13 17.86
CA ILE A 145 -11.23 -12.67 18.34
C ILE A 145 -11.70 -11.51 17.47
N LYS A 146 -12.94 -11.56 17.01
CA LYS A 146 -13.56 -10.53 16.18
C LYS A 146 -14.74 -9.88 16.87
N GLU A 147 -14.79 -8.56 16.86
CA GLU A 147 -15.88 -7.74 17.34
C GLU A 147 -16.39 -6.89 16.17
N HIS A 148 -17.60 -7.19 15.69
CA HIS A 148 -18.25 -6.40 14.65
C HIS A 148 -18.89 -5.17 15.24
N ILE A 149 -18.63 -4.03 14.63
CA ILE A 149 -19.07 -2.71 15.08
C ILE A 149 -20.06 -2.18 14.04
N ASP A 150 -21.28 -1.95 14.47
CA ASP A 150 -22.29 -1.28 13.64
C ASP A 150 -21.86 0.17 13.39
N PRO A 151 -21.68 0.60 12.13
CA PRO A 151 -21.21 1.94 11.82
C PRO A 151 -22.16 3.06 12.28
N LEU A 152 -23.45 2.77 12.51
CA LEU A 152 -24.42 3.74 13.01
C LEU A 152 -24.33 3.95 14.53
N ILE A 153 -23.92 2.90 15.26
CA ILE A 153 -23.83 2.93 16.73
C ILE A 153 -22.40 3.27 17.17
N GLY A 154 -21.42 2.81 16.42
CA GLY A 154 -20.01 2.90 16.77
C GLY A 154 -19.58 1.84 17.80
N LEU A 155 -18.34 1.91 18.22
CA LEU A 155 -17.79 1.01 19.24
C LEU A 155 -18.37 1.34 20.62
N ALA A 156 -19.28 0.51 21.10
CA ALA A 156 -19.82 0.69 22.46
C ALA A 156 -18.79 0.31 23.53
N PRO A 157 -18.79 0.98 24.73
CA PRO A 157 -17.83 0.72 25.79
C PRO A 157 -17.78 -0.74 26.26
N PHE A 158 -18.92 -1.43 26.24
CA PHE A 158 -18.98 -2.84 26.64
C PHE A 158 -18.29 -3.76 25.62
N GLN A 159 -18.31 -3.42 24.32
CA GLN A 159 -17.64 -4.18 23.26
C GLN A 159 -16.12 -4.11 23.44
N ALA A 160 -15.57 -2.90 23.67
CA ALA A 160 -14.16 -2.72 23.98
C ALA A 160 -13.73 -3.49 25.25
N THR A 161 -14.58 -3.47 26.30
CA THR A 161 -14.35 -4.23 27.53
C THR A 161 -14.40 -5.74 27.28
N ARG A 162 -15.38 -6.21 26.50
CA ARG A 162 -15.51 -7.61 26.10
C ARG A 162 -14.29 -8.09 25.32
N MET A 163 -13.82 -7.30 24.34
CA MET A 163 -12.61 -7.60 23.58
C MET A 163 -11.39 -7.73 24.51
N ALA A 164 -11.20 -6.79 25.43
CA ALA A 164 -10.07 -6.81 26.36
C ALA A 164 -10.04 -8.10 27.20
N TYR A 165 -11.20 -8.55 27.71
CA TYR A 165 -11.29 -9.83 28.43
C TYR A 165 -11.08 -11.04 27.49
N ALA A 166 -11.63 -11.01 26.28
CA ALA A 166 -11.56 -12.11 25.34
C ALA A 166 -10.13 -12.41 24.87
N ILE A 167 -9.27 -11.39 24.82
CA ILE A 167 -7.83 -11.55 24.51
C ILE A 167 -6.97 -11.69 25.79
N ASN A 168 -7.58 -12.00 26.93
CA ASN A 168 -6.90 -12.26 28.20
C ASN A 168 -6.04 -11.07 28.73
N ILE A 169 -6.48 -9.83 28.53
CA ILE A 169 -5.83 -8.68 29.20
C ILE A 169 -6.09 -8.77 30.72
N PRO A 170 -5.04 -8.61 31.55
CA PRO A 170 -5.18 -8.68 33.00
C PRO A 170 -6.21 -7.68 33.54
N ALA A 171 -7.06 -8.10 34.49
CA ALA A 171 -8.15 -7.31 35.04
C ALA A 171 -7.77 -5.87 35.44
N PRO A 172 -6.61 -5.58 36.07
CA PRO A 172 -6.19 -4.21 36.38
C PRO A 172 -5.94 -3.31 35.16
N ALA A 173 -5.66 -3.91 33.98
CA ALA A 173 -5.38 -3.20 32.74
C ALA A 173 -6.61 -3.06 31.83
N VAL A 174 -7.70 -3.83 32.05
CA VAL A 174 -8.87 -3.90 31.15
C VAL A 174 -9.49 -2.52 30.89
N ARG A 175 -9.66 -1.69 31.91
CA ARG A 175 -10.23 -0.34 31.74
C ARG A 175 -9.37 0.54 30.83
N ARG A 176 -8.03 0.44 30.95
CA ARG A 176 -7.09 1.19 30.09
C ARG A 176 -7.09 0.65 28.67
N ALA A 177 -7.14 -0.67 28.51
CA ALA A 177 -7.25 -1.31 27.21
C ALA A 177 -8.53 -0.91 26.48
N ALA A 178 -9.67 -0.93 27.19
CA ALA A 178 -10.95 -0.51 26.60
C ALA A 178 -10.94 0.98 26.21
N ALA A 179 -10.34 1.85 27.01
CA ALA A 179 -10.19 3.27 26.67
C ALA A 179 -9.27 3.46 25.43
N LEU A 180 -8.16 2.72 25.35
CA LEU A 180 -7.28 2.73 24.18
C LEU A 180 -8.01 2.25 22.93
N MET A 181 -8.77 1.16 22.99
CA MET A 181 -9.57 0.65 21.87
C MET A 181 -10.59 1.68 21.37
N GLN A 182 -11.21 2.43 22.29
CA GLN A 182 -12.12 3.53 21.92
C GLN A 182 -11.39 4.66 21.20
N GLY A 183 -10.18 5.04 21.66
CA GLY A 183 -9.33 6.00 20.98
C GLY A 183 -8.91 5.55 19.58
N LEU A 184 -8.54 4.27 19.42
CA LEU A 184 -8.21 3.71 18.11
C LEU A 184 -9.42 3.76 17.15
N TYR A 185 -10.61 3.41 17.64
CA TYR A 185 -11.83 3.50 16.84
C TYR A 185 -12.16 4.94 16.46
N ALA A 186 -12.02 5.88 17.39
CA ALA A 186 -12.23 7.30 17.11
C ALA A 186 -11.24 7.83 16.06
N ALA A 187 -9.96 7.42 16.11
CA ALA A 187 -8.98 7.73 15.09
C ALA A 187 -9.33 7.11 13.73
N PHE A 188 -9.75 5.83 13.73
CA PHE A 188 -10.16 5.10 12.53
C PHE A 188 -11.26 5.84 11.76
N ILE A 189 -12.32 6.26 12.47
CA ILE A 189 -13.44 7.02 11.86
C ILE A 189 -13.04 8.46 11.56
N GLY A 190 -12.39 9.15 12.52
CA GLY A 190 -12.11 10.59 12.43
C GLY A 190 -11.09 10.97 11.36
N LYS A 191 -10.26 10.01 10.92
CA LYS A 191 -9.24 10.23 9.89
C LYS A 191 -9.48 9.38 8.63
N ASP A 192 -10.66 8.75 8.47
CA ASP A 192 -10.97 7.87 7.34
C ASP A 192 -9.92 6.79 7.11
N CYS A 193 -9.54 6.08 8.16
CA CYS A 193 -8.62 4.97 8.04
C CYS A 193 -9.30 3.77 7.35
N THR A 194 -8.55 3.06 6.53
CA THR A 194 -8.93 1.74 5.99
C THR A 194 -8.45 0.61 6.89
N GLN A 195 -7.38 0.87 7.66
CA GLN A 195 -6.81 -0.05 8.63
C GLN A 195 -6.08 0.73 9.74
N VAL A 196 -6.26 0.26 10.96
CA VAL A 196 -5.41 0.59 12.12
C VAL A 196 -4.91 -0.72 12.69
N GLU A 197 -3.59 -0.87 12.84
CA GLU A 197 -2.97 -2.07 13.37
C GLU A 197 -1.98 -1.70 14.46
N ILE A 198 -2.10 -2.38 15.60
CA ILE A 198 -1.20 -2.27 16.75
C ILE A 198 -0.57 -3.64 17.00
N ASN A 199 0.69 -3.78 16.66
CA ASN A 199 1.39 -5.06 16.78
C ASN A 199 2.87 -4.88 17.17
N PRO A 200 3.17 -4.89 18.50
CA PRO A 200 2.26 -5.27 19.58
C PRO A 200 1.52 -4.09 20.26
N LEU A 201 0.35 -4.41 20.79
CA LEU A 201 -0.22 -3.72 21.95
C LEU A 201 0.42 -4.32 23.18
N VAL A 202 0.91 -3.53 24.12
CA VAL A 202 1.59 -4.05 25.31
C VAL A 202 0.88 -3.69 26.60
N VAL A 203 0.87 -4.65 27.54
CA VAL A 203 0.62 -4.39 28.95
C VAL A 203 1.95 -4.36 29.66
N THR A 204 2.24 -3.27 30.38
CA THR A 204 3.49 -3.07 31.12
C THR A 204 3.42 -3.68 32.53
N GLU A 205 4.57 -3.75 33.21
CA GLU A 205 4.66 -4.27 34.60
C GLU A 205 3.77 -3.50 35.58
N ASP A 206 3.57 -2.19 35.36
CA ASP A 206 2.69 -1.31 36.15
C ASP A 206 1.24 -1.25 35.59
N ASN A 207 0.87 -2.22 34.75
CA ASN A 207 -0.44 -2.36 34.14
C ASN A 207 -0.88 -1.15 33.28
N GLN A 208 0.05 -0.35 32.72
CA GLN A 208 -0.28 0.54 31.62
C GLN A 208 -0.56 -0.27 30.36
N VAL A 209 -1.33 0.31 29.46
CA VAL A 209 -1.60 -0.27 28.12
C VAL A 209 -1.08 0.72 27.09
N ILE A 210 -0.24 0.26 26.20
CA ILE A 210 0.53 1.10 25.26
C ILE A 210 0.47 0.50 23.87
N ALA A 211 0.19 1.32 22.85
CA ALA A 211 0.39 0.96 21.46
C ALA A 211 1.89 1.11 21.12
N LEU A 212 2.63 0.00 21.18
CA LEU A 212 4.09 0.01 21.05
C LEU A 212 4.57 0.14 19.62
N ASP A 213 3.87 -0.48 18.68
CA ASP A 213 4.04 -0.28 17.23
C ASP A 213 2.67 -0.05 16.60
N ALA A 214 2.58 0.92 15.71
CA ALA A 214 1.33 1.36 15.11
C ALA A 214 1.49 1.55 13.61
N LYS A 215 0.54 1.00 12.85
CA LYS A 215 0.41 1.18 11.41
C LYS A 215 -0.99 1.68 11.10
N LEU A 216 -1.06 2.82 10.41
CA LEU A 216 -2.30 3.43 9.95
C LEU A 216 -2.28 3.50 8.42
N ASN A 217 -3.37 3.05 7.83
CA ASN A 217 -3.64 3.20 6.40
C ASN A 217 -4.91 4.04 6.23
N PHE A 218 -4.87 5.00 5.32
CA PHE A 218 -5.97 5.94 5.07
C PHE A 218 -6.61 5.67 3.71
N ASP A 219 -7.86 6.04 3.58
CA ASP A 219 -8.55 6.04 2.29
C ASP A 219 -8.03 7.21 1.44
N ASP A 220 -7.38 6.89 0.32
CA ASP A 220 -6.88 7.90 -0.62
C ASP A 220 -7.99 8.79 -1.16
N SER A 221 -9.21 8.26 -1.31
CA SER A 221 -10.37 9.02 -1.77
C SER A 221 -10.87 10.04 -0.74
N ALA A 222 -10.45 9.94 0.51
CA ALA A 222 -10.83 10.86 1.59
C ALA A 222 -9.76 11.93 1.90
N LEU A 223 -8.55 11.83 1.33
CA LEU A 223 -7.42 12.73 1.64
C LEU A 223 -7.72 14.19 1.36
N TYR A 224 -8.63 14.51 0.43
CA TYR A 224 -9.02 15.90 0.15
C TYR A 224 -9.61 16.62 1.37
N ARG A 225 -10.17 15.89 2.33
CA ARG A 225 -10.69 16.43 3.60
C ARG A 225 -9.73 16.29 4.79
N HIS A 226 -8.57 15.65 4.57
CA HIS A 226 -7.51 15.46 5.55
C HIS A 226 -6.16 15.98 5.03
N PRO A 227 -6.00 17.31 4.81
CA PRO A 227 -4.74 17.88 4.31
C PRO A 227 -3.56 17.66 5.26
N ASP A 228 -3.81 17.56 6.57
CA ASP A 228 -2.85 17.20 7.60
C ASP A 228 -2.28 15.78 7.37
N ILE A 229 -3.12 14.81 7.05
CA ILE A 229 -2.70 13.45 6.73
C ILE A 229 -2.00 13.40 5.37
N ALA A 230 -2.55 14.08 4.35
CA ALA A 230 -1.94 14.13 3.02
C ALA A 230 -0.50 14.67 3.05
N ALA A 231 -0.21 15.63 3.95
CA ALA A 231 1.13 16.20 4.14
C ALA A 231 2.15 15.20 4.76
N LEU A 232 1.69 14.07 5.32
CA LEU A 232 2.55 13.02 5.89
C LEU A 232 3.06 12.01 4.85
N ARG A 233 2.64 12.14 3.58
CA ARG A 233 3.05 11.25 2.48
C ARG A 233 4.56 11.21 2.34
N ASP A 234 5.10 10.02 2.12
CA ASP A 234 6.50 9.81 1.79
C ASP A 234 6.63 9.18 0.41
N ASP A 235 6.95 10.01 -0.58
CA ASP A 235 7.11 9.62 -1.97
C ASP A 235 8.19 8.54 -2.19
N HIS A 236 9.15 8.41 -1.27
CA HIS A 236 10.21 7.40 -1.36
C HIS A 236 9.75 6.00 -0.97
N GLU A 237 8.62 5.90 -0.28
CA GLU A 237 8.03 4.62 0.14
C GLU A 237 7.01 4.09 -0.88
N GLU A 238 6.54 4.93 -1.80
CA GLU A 238 5.60 4.55 -2.86
C GLU A 238 6.32 3.89 -4.06
N ASP A 239 5.57 3.14 -4.85
CA ASP A 239 6.07 2.66 -6.15
C ASP A 239 6.23 3.86 -7.10
N PRO A 240 7.40 4.06 -7.73
CA PRO A 240 7.65 5.18 -8.62
C PRO A 240 6.63 5.31 -9.77
N LYS A 241 6.20 4.16 -10.34
CA LYS A 241 5.23 4.12 -11.44
C LYS A 241 3.83 4.49 -10.95
N GLU A 242 3.43 4.02 -9.75
CA GLU A 242 2.13 4.37 -9.16
C GLU A 242 2.07 5.88 -8.88
N ARG A 243 3.15 6.45 -8.35
CA ARG A 243 3.26 7.89 -8.10
C ARG A 243 3.22 8.71 -9.40
N GLU A 244 3.98 8.29 -10.43
CA GLU A 244 3.99 8.97 -11.73
C GLU A 244 2.62 8.92 -12.41
N ALA A 245 1.94 7.78 -12.32
CA ALA A 245 0.59 7.60 -12.83
C ALA A 245 -0.42 8.49 -12.10
N ALA A 246 -0.35 8.53 -10.76
CA ALA A 246 -1.23 9.37 -9.94
C ALA A 246 -1.07 10.88 -10.26
N ALA A 247 0.15 11.34 -10.55
CA ALA A 247 0.43 12.74 -10.90
C ALA A 247 -0.28 13.20 -12.20
N VAL A 248 -0.64 12.27 -13.09
CA VAL A 248 -1.40 12.54 -14.32
C VAL A 248 -2.84 12.01 -14.28
N GLY A 249 -3.32 11.67 -13.10
CA GLY A 249 -4.70 11.19 -12.89
C GLY A 249 -4.98 9.83 -13.50
N LEU A 250 -3.99 8.92 -13.54
CA LEU A 250 -4.13 7.52 -13.89
C LEU A 250 -4.18 6.68 -12.62
N ASN A 251 -5.01 5.65 -12.61
CA ASN A 251 -5.01 4.63 -11.56
C ASN A 251 -4.12 3.47 -12.00
N TYR A 252 -2.95 3.34 -11.38
CA TYR A 252 -1.98 2.29 -11.68
C TYR A 252 -1.67 1.49 -10.41
N VAL A 253 -1.62 0.16 -10.55
CA VAL A 253 -1.13 -0.77 -9.52
C VAL A 253 -0.16 -1.74 -10.17
N ASN A 254 1.03 -1.86 -9.60
CA ASN A 254 2.06 -2.79 -10.06
C ASN A 254 1.73 -4.22 -9.58
N LEU A 255 1.65 -5.17 -10.51
CA LEU A 255 1.36 -6.59 -10.23
C LEU A 255 2.56 -7.52 -10.47
N GLY A 256 3.68 -6.98 -10.95
CA GLY A 256 4.95 -7.70 -11.08
C GLY A 256 5.05 -8.68 -12.24
N GLY A 257 4.05 -8.78 -13.12
CA GLY A 257 4.08 -9.64 -14.33
C GLY A 257 4.77 -8.98 -15.52
N ASP A 258 4.53 -9.51 -16.72
CA ASP A 258 5.17 -9.08 -17.97
C ASP A 258 4.19 -8.77 -19.12
N VAL A 259 2.89 -8.95 -18.91
CA VAL A 259 1.83 -8.50 -19.83
C VAL A 259 1.17 -7.27 -19.24
N ALA A 260 1.53 -6.09 -19.71
CA ALA A 260 0.88 -4.87 -19.25
C ALA A 260 -0.54 -4.76 -19.82
N CYS A 261 -1.45 -4.14 -19.08
CA CYS A 261 -2.80 -3.87 -19.54
C CYS A 261 -3.21 -2.41 -19.28
N MET A 262 -3.95 -1.85 -20.26
CA MET A 262 -4.55 -0.54 -20.20
C MET A 262 -6.03 -0.65 -20.54
N VAL A 263 -6.85 -0.19 -19.63
CA VAL A 263 -8.31 -0.27 -19.74
C VAL A 263 -8.99 1.03 -19.32
N ASN A 264 -10.29 1.13 -19.51
CA ASN A 264 -11.10 2.19 -18.91
C ASN A 264 -12.16 1.57 -18.00
N GLY A 265 -12.05 1.90 -16.72
CA GLY A 265 -12.93 1.43 -15.66
C GLY A 265 -12.41 0.19 -14.92
N ALA A 266 -12.48 0.24 -13.60
CA ALA A 266 -11.92 -0.77 -12.70
C ALA A 266 -12.48 -2.18 -12.92
N GLY A 267 -13.79 -2.31 -13.21
CA GLY A 267 -14.43 -3.61 -13.48
C GLY A 267 -13.87 -4.28 -14.74
N LEU A 268 -13.66 -3.49 -15.81
CA LEU A 268 -13.05 -4.00 -17.03
C LEU A 268 -11.57 -4.36 -16.82
N ALA A 269 -10.86 -3.60 -15.98
CA ALA A 269 -9.48 -3.89 -15.60
C ALA A 269 -9.37 -5.25 -14.90
N MET A 270 -10.22 -5.51 -13.91
CA MET A 270 -10.24 -6.79 -13.20
C MET A 270 -10.54 -7.94 -14.15
N ALA A 271 -11.58 -7.81 -15.00
CA ALA A 271 -11.91 -8.83 -15.99
C ALA A 271 -10.78 -9.07 -17.01
N THR A 272 -10.04 -8.01 -17.39
CA THR A 272 -8.90 -8.11 -18.31
C THR A 272 -7.74 -8.85 -17.65
N VAL A 273 -7.42 -8.54 -16.40
CA VAL A 273 -6.39 -9.23 -15.61
C VAL A 273 -6.73 -10.72 -15.45
N ASP A 274 -7.99 -11.03 -15.11
CA ASP A 274 -8.46 -12.42 -14.98
C ASP A 274 -8.37 -13.16 -16.31
N MET A 275 -8.74 -12.53 -17.43
CA MET A 275 -8.66 -13.13 -18.75
C MET A 275 -7.21 -13.40 -19.18
N LEU A 276 -6.29 -12.47 -18.90
CA LEU A 276 -4.85 -12.71 -19.13
C LEU A 276 -4.34 -13.92 -18.32
N LYS A 277 -4.74 -14.02 -17.05
CA LYS A 277 -4.41 -15.18 -16.20
C LYS A 277 -5.00 -16.47 -16.73
N TYR A 278 -6.25 -16.46 -17.20
CA TYR A 278 -6.93 -17.63 -17.75
C TYR A 278 -6.16 -18.22 -18.95
N TYR A 279 -5.58 -17.37 -19.82
CA TYR A 279 -4.74 -17.80 -20.93
C TYR A 279 -3.27 -18.05 -20.56
N GLY A 280 -2.91 -18.05 -19.28
CA GLY A 280 -1.56 -18.35 -18.79
C GLY A 280 -0.58 -17.18 -18.83
N GLY A 281 -1.07 -15.95 -19.03
CA GLY A 281 -0.27 -14.74 -18.94
C GLY A 281 -0.01 -14.28 -17.50
N ASN A 282 0.98 -13.43 -17.32
CA ASN A 282 1.29 -12.78 -16.05
C ASN A 282 1.03 -11.27 -16.17
N PRO A 283 -0.10 -10.74 -15.65
CA PRO A 283 -0.37 -9.32 -15.69
C PRO A 283 0.71 -8.51 -14.98
N ALA A 284 1.25 -7.49 -15.67
CA ALA A 284 2.29 -6.61 -15.12
C ALA A 284 1.70 -5.51 -14.25
N ASN A 285 0.49 -5.07 -14.55
CA ASN A 285 -0.17 -3.97 -13.87
C ASN A 285 -1.70 -4.03 -14.03
N PHE A 286 -2.35 -3.28 -13.15
CA PHE A 286 -3.70 -2.77 -13.32
C PHE A 286 -3.57 -1.30 -13.72
N LEU A 287 -4.11 -0.87 -14.87
CA LEU A 287 -4.11 0.53 -15.27
C LEU A 287 -5.47 0.92 -15.82
N ASP A 288 -6.14 1.83 -15.13
CA ASP A 288 -7.39 2.44 -15.55
C ASP A 288 -7.15 3.89 -15.97
N VAL A 289 -7.44 4.20 -17.23
CA VAL A 289 -7.27 5.56 -17.78
C VAL A 289 -8.41 6.51 -17.38
N GLY A 290 -9.44 6.00 -16.68
CA GLY A 290 -10.59 6.79 -16.28
C GLY A 290 -11.53 7.14 -17.43
N GLY A 291 -12.40 8.14 -17.20
CA GLY A 291 -13.41 8.60 -18.18
C GLY A 291 -12.92 9.70 -19.12
N ASP A 292 -11.74 10.28 -18.88
CA ASP A 292 -11.17 11.41 -19.62
C ASP A 292 -9.84 10.97 -20.24
N SER A 293 -9.90 10.48 -21.48
CA SER A 293 -8.74 9.89 -22.16
C SER A 293 -8.26 10.80 -23.29
N GLU A 294 -7.59 11.90 -22.93
CA GLU A 294 -6.87 12.70 -23.89
C GLU A 294 -5.65 11.94 -24.45
N PRO A 295 -5.28 12.15 -25.73
CA PRO A 295 -4.18 11.43 -26.39
C PRO A 295 -2.86 11.49 -25.63
N GLU A 296 -2.53 12.63 -25.01
CA GLU A 296 -1.32 12.84 -24.22
C GLU A 296 -1.29 11.97 -22.97
N LYS A 297 -2.44 11.82 -22.29
CA LYS A 297 -2.60 10.95 -21.12
C LYS A 297 -2.41 9.47 -21.49
N ILE A 298 -2.92 9.05 -22.64
CA ILE A 298 -2.72 7.71 -23.18
C ILE A 298 -1.25 7.46 -23.51
N ALA A 299 -0.58 8.41 -24.18
CA ALA A 299 0.85 8.30 -24.48
C ALA A 299 1.68 8.19 -23.19
N LYS A 300 1.34 8.96 -22.14
CA LYS A 300 1.98 8.88 -20.83
C LYS A 300 1.77 7.52 -20.16
N ALA A 301 0.57 6.93 -20.29
CA ALA A 301 0.28 5.59 -19.80
C ALA A 301 1.20 4.54 -20.44
N PHE A 302 1.41 4.62 -21.76
CA PHE A 302 2.36 3.74 -22.47
C PHE A 302 3.79 3.92 -21.94
N SER A 303 4.24 5.15 -21.74
CA SER A 303 5.59 5.43 -21.20
C SER A 303 5.78 4.76 -19.84
N ILE A 304 4.82 4.91 -18.91
CA ILE A 304 4.85 4.32 -17.57
C ILE A 304 4.86 2.78 -17.63
N MET A 305 4.03 2.17 -18.51
CA MET A 305 3.99 0.71 -18.66
C MET A 305 5.30 0.14 -19.20
N LEU A 306 5.98 0.86 -20.07
CA LEU A 306 7.23 0.41 -20.74
C LEU A 306 8.49 0.75 -19.93
N GLU A 307 8.37 1.64 -18.93
CA GLU A 307 9.50 2.00 -18.09
C GLU A 307 10.09 0.78 -17.37
N GLY A 308 11.44 0.71 -17.34
CA GLY A 308 12.16 -0.40 -16.72
C GLY A 308 12.14 -1.72 -17.50
N GLY A 309 11.46 -1.79 -18.68
CA GLY A 309 11.52 -2.95 -19.60
C GLY A 309 10.89 -4.25 -19.06
N GLN A 310 10.10 -4.17 -17.99
CA GLN A 310 9.42 -5.31 -17.39
C GLN A 310 8.31 -5.84 -18.30
N ALA A 311 7.47 -4.96 -18.86
CA ALA A 311 6.43 -5.32 -19.80
C ALA A 311 7.02 -5.86 -21.10
N LYS A 312 6.63 -7.07 -21.50
CA LYS A 312 7.01 -7.74 -22.76
C LYS A 312 5.91 -7.69 -23.80
N GLY A 313 4.73 -7.21 -23.43
CA GLY A 313 3.60 -6.97 -24.30
C GLY A 313 2.55 -6.14 -23.60
N ILE A 314 1.69 -5.46 -24.36
CA ILE A 314 0.63 -4.59 -23.83
C ILE A 314 -0.71 -5.03 -24.41
N PHE A 315 -1.71 -5.23 -23.55
CA PHE A 315 -3.09 -5.40 -23.94
C PHE A 315 -3.90 -4.13 -23.65
N VAL A 316 -4.33 -3.46 -24.70
CA VAL A 316 -5.23 -2.30 -24.62
C VAL A 316 -6.65 -2.81 -24.82
N ASN A 317 -7.47 -2.77 -23.79
CA ASN A 317 -8.85 -3.24 -23.83
C ASN A 317 -9.80 -2.11 -23.40
N ILE A 318 -10.39 -1.44 -24.38
CA ILE A 318 -11.23 -0.26 -24.18
C ILE A 318 -12.68 -0.56 -24.55
N PHE A 319 -13.58 -0.22 -23.65
CA PHE A 319 -15.01 -0.11 -23.92
C PHE A 319 -15.42 1.36 -23.84
N GLY A 320 -15.50 2.02 -24.98
CA GLY A 320 -15.81 3.44 -25.08
C GLY A 320 -17.25 3.74 -24.63
N GLY A 321 -17.35 4.36 -23.49
CA GLY A 321 -18.57 5.04 -23.04
C GLY A 321 -18.36 6.55 -23.20
N ILE A 322 -17.94 7.22 -22.10
CA ILE A 322 -17.46 8.62 -22.12
C ILE A 322 -16.14 8.70 -22.90
N ASN A 323 -15.24 7.75 -22.69
CA ASN A 323 -14.02 7.62 -23.48
C ASN A 323 -14.32 7.32 -24.94
N ARG A 324 -13.61 7.99 -25.84
CA ARG A 324 -13.76 7.85 -27.29
C ARG A 324 -12.63 7.00 -27.84
N CYS A 325 -12.98 5.98 -28.61
CA CYS A 325 -11.99 5.08 -29.24
C CYS A 325 -11.06 5.79 -30.22
N ASP A 326 -11.49 6.87 -30.87
CA ASP A 326 -10.63 7.69 -31.74
C ASP A 326 -9.52 8.42 -30.97
N ASN A 327 -9.80 8.91 -29.75
CA ASN A 327 -8.77 9.50 -28.88
C ASN A 327 -7.77 8.46 -28.41
N ILE A 328 -8.23 7.26 -28.04
CA ILE A 328 -7.35 6.15 -27.71
C ILE A 328 -6.40 5.81 -28.86
N ALA A 329 -6.95 5.71 -30.08
CA ALA A 329 -6.15 5.43 -31.28
C ALA A 329 -5.09 6.51 -31.53
N LYS A 330 -5.45 7.79 -31.43
CA LYS A 330 -4.52 8.93 -31.52
C LYS A 330 -3.42 8.86 -30.44
N GLY A 331 -3.80 8.53 -29.20
CA GLY A 331 -2.86 8.38 -28.10
C GLY A 331 -1.85 7.24 -28.29
N ILE A 332 -2.26 6.11 -28.89
CA ILE A 332 -1.36 5.02 -29.27
C ILE A 332 -0.36 5.48 -30.33
N ILE A 333 -0.81 6.25 -31.32
CA ILE A 333 0.06 6.83 -32.34
C ILE A 333 1.06 7.82 -31.72
N GLU A 334 0.59 8.66 -30.82
CA GLU A 334 1.45 9.62 -30.14
C GLU A 334 2.48 8.92 -29.24
N ALA A 335 2.07 7.84 -28.55
CA ALA A 335 3.00 7.00 -27.79
C ALA A 335 4.12 6.45 -28.68
N ALA A 336 3.80 5.94 -29.86
CA ALA A 336 4.81 5.46 -30.81
C ALA A 336 5.76 6.57 -31.27
N ARG A 337 5.26 7.81 -31.47
CA ARG A 337 6.08 8.97 -31.84
C ARG A 337 7.05 9.39 -30.74
N ILE A 338 6.63 9.29 -29.49
CA ILE A 338 7.46 9.67 -28.34
C ILE A 338 8.49 8.59 -28.02
N ILE A 339 8.09 7.32 -28.07
CA ILE A 339 8.89 6.19 -27.57
C ILE A 339 9.88 5.69 -28.62
N SER A 340 9.49 5.73 -29.90
CA SER A 340 10.30 5.18 -30.98
C SER A 340 11.02 6.26 -31.79
N PRO A 341 12.31 6.06 -32.17
CA PRO A 341 13.08 6.99 -32.98
C PRO A 341 12.46 7.29 -34.36
N ASP A 342 11.77 6.32 -34.94
CA ASP A 342 11.10 6.44 -36.23
C ASP A 342 9.63 6.89 -36.13
N GLY A 343 9.09 6.93 -34.93
CA GLY A 343 7.69 7.27 -34.65
C GLY A 343 6.67 6.27 -35.21
N LYS A 344 7.12 5.07 -35.66
CA LYS A 344 6.30 4.10 -36.37
C LYS A 344 6.30 2.70 -35.74
N SER A 345 6.93 2.53 -34.60
CA SER A 345 7.01 1.23 -33.93
C SER A 345 6.80 1.39 -32.40
N LEU A 346 6.43 0.29 -31.77
CA LEU A 346 6.49 0.16 -30.30
C LEU A 346 7.48 -0.97 -29.96
N PRO A 347 8.20 -0.86 -28.83
CA PRO A 347 9.29 -1.80 -28.50
C PRO A 347 8.78 -3.22 -28.17
N VAL A 348 7.49 -3.35 -27.88
CA VAL A 348 6.84 -4.61 -27.53
C VAL A 348 5.55 -4.79 -28.35
N PRO A 349 5.05 -6.01 -28.54
CA PRO A 349 3.75 -6.23 -29.17
C PRO A 349 2.62 -5.60 -28.36
N VAL A 350 1.70 -4.95 -29.06
CA VAL A 350 0.50 -4.32 -28.50
C VAL A 350 -0.72 -4.87 -29.19
N VAL A 351 -1.62 -5.48 -28.43
CA VAL A 351 -2.92 -5.92 -28.93
C VAL A 351 -3.98 -4.93 -28.48
N VAL A 352 -4.79 -4.44 -29.41
CA VAL A 352 -5.79 -3.40 -29.17
C VAL A 352 -7.19 -3.92 -29.47
N ARG A 353 -8.04 -3.93 -28.45
CA ARG A 353 -9.48 -4.16 -28.58
C ARG A 353 -10.21 -2.85 -28.27
N LEU A 354 -10.93 -2.36 -29.25
CA LEU A 354 -11.77 -1.18 -29.14
C LEU A 354 -13.24 -1.56 -29.35
N GLU A 355 -14.12 -1.07 -28.48
CA GLU A 355 -15.56 -1.24 -28.55
C GLU A 355 -16.25 0.04 -28.07
N GLY A 356 -17.50 0.30 -28.51
CA GLY A 356 -18.33 1.43 -28.03
C GLY A 356 -18.15 2.70 -28.84
N THR A 357 -18.11 3.86 -28.17
CA THR A 357 -18.16 5.20 -28.81
C THR A 357 -16.97 5.44 -29.74
N MET A 358 -17.25 5.82 -31.00
CA MET A 358 -16.27 6.13 -32.06
C MET A 358 -15.35 4.96 -32.38
N VAL A 359 -15.84 3.72 -32.23
CA VAL A 359 -15.04 2.51 -32.51
C VAL A 359 -14.64 2.38 -33.98
N LYS A 360 -15.51 2.79 -34.90
CA LYS A 360 -15.22 2.73 -36.36
C LYS A 360 -14.07 3.67 -36.71
N GLU A 361 -14.15 4.89 -36.23
CA GLU A 361 -13.16 5.93 -36.42
C GLU A 361 -11.82 5.55 -35.77
N GLY A 362 -11.84 5.03 -34.55
CA GLY A 362 -10.64 4.57 -33.85
C GLY A 362 -9.93 3.43 -34.62
N ARG A 363 -10.68 2.44 -35.11
CA ARG A 363 -10.13 1.34 -35.93
C ARG A 363 -9.59 1.84 -37.26
N GLU A 364 -10.27 2.81 -37.88
CA GLU A 364 -9.82 3.41 -39.15
C GLU A 364 -8.53 4.22 -38.97
N ILE A 365 -8.39 4.99 -37.87
CA ILE A 365 -7.17 5.72 -37.55
C ILE A 365 -5.99 4.77 -37.39
N LEU A 366 -6.12 3.67 -36.63
CA LEU A 366 -5.05 2.67 -36.50
C LEU A 366 -4.71 1.97 -37.81
N LYS A 367 -5.71 1.70 -38.65
CA LYS A 367 -5.51 1.07 -39.97
C LYS A 367 -4.76 1.99 -40.95
N ASN A 368 -5.09 3.30 -40.93
CA ASN A 368 -4.51 4.29 -41.85
C ASN A 368 -3.15 4.82 -41.39
N THR A 369 -2.79 4.59 -40.12
CA THR A 369 -1.48 4.93 -39.58
C THR A 369 -0.87 3.69 -38.94
N PRO A 370 -0.38 2.75 -39.76
CA PRO A 370 0.14 1.49 -39.24
C PRO A 370 1.38 1.71 -38.39
N ILE A 371 1.35 1.15 -37.19
CA ILE A 371 2.47 1.09 -36.27
C ILE A 371 2.92 -0.36 -36.22
N SER A 372 4.21 -0.59 -36.35
CA SER A 372 4.78 -1.94 -36.23
C SER A 372 4.52 -2.47 -34.82
N ASN A 373 4.19 -3.75 -34.73
CA ASN A 373 3.86 -4.45 -33.48
C ASN A 373 2.49 -4.06 -32.82
N VAL A 374 1.60 -3.36 -33.57
CA VAL A 374 0.23 -3.10 -33.10
C VAL A 374 -0.75 -3.98 -33.87
N PHE A 375 -1.53 -4.76 -33.13
CA PHE A 375 -2.48 -5.73 -33.65
C PHE A 375 -3.89 -5.44 -33.14
N SER A 376 -4.92 -5.63 -33.95
CA SER A 376 -6.31 -5.45 -33.54
C SER A 376 -6.93 -6.78 -33.13
N ALA A 377 -7.73 -6.78 -32.06
CA ALA A 377 -8.51 -7.92 -31.63
C ALA A 377 -10.02 -7.64 -31.72
N ALA A 378 -10.78 -8.70 -32.03
CA ALA A 378 -12.24 -8.60 -32.14
C ALA A 378 -12.97 -8.65 -30.81
N SER A 379 -12.45 -9.39 -29.82
CA SER A 379 -13.02 -9.54 -28.49
C SER A 379 -11.94 -9.46 -27.42
N MET A 380 -12.35 -9.34 -26.16
CA MET A 380 -11.45 -9.37 -25.02
C MET A 380 -10.71 -10.72 -24.93
N GLU A 381 -11.42 -11.81 -25.16
CA GLU A 381 -10.87 -13.18 -25.15
C GLU A 381 -9.78 -13.35 -26.22
N SER A 382 -10.11 -13.04 -27.49
CA SER A 382 -9.14 -13.16 -28.60
C SER A 382 -7.94 -12.22 -28.37
N GLY A 383 -8.14 -11.04 -27.79
CA GLY A 383 -7.07 -10.10 -27.50
C GLY A 383 -6.13 -10.61 -26.39
N ALA A 384 -6.68 -11.13 -25.32
CA ALA A 384 -5.89 -11.71 -24.22
C ALA A 384 -5.10 -12.94 -24.69
N GLU A 385 -5.74 -13.86 -25.41
CA GLU A 385 -5.07 -15.02 -25.98
C GLU A 385 -3.93 -14.63 -26.94
N GLN A 386 -4.18 -13.65 -27.81
CA GLN A 386 -3.21 -13.17 -28.78
C GLN A 386 -1.98 -12.54 -28.11
N ILE A 387 -2.18 -11.64 -27.16
CA ILE A 387 -1.03 -10.99 -26.48
C ILE A 387 -0.21 -11.98 -25.68
N VAL A 388 -0.85 -12.94 -25.00
CA VAL A 388 -0.12 -13.98 -24.24
C VAL A 388 0.74 -14.83 -25.18
N LYS A 389 0.21 -15.23 -26.35
CA LYS A 389 0.98 -15.97 -27.35
C LYS A 389 2.17 -15.16 -27.91
N LEU A 390 1.97 -13.86 -28.20
CA LEU A 390 3.05 -12.98 -28.67
C LEU A 390 4.16 -12.80 -27.63
N VAL A 391 3.80 -12.63 -26.35
CA VAL A 391 4.78 -12.52 -25.27
C VAL A 391 5.51 -13.86 -25.06
N ALA A 392 4.81 -14.98 -25.12
CA ALA A 392 5.46 -16.30 -25.02
C ALA A 392 6.46 -16.54 -26.15
N ALA A 393 6.12 -16.15 -27.39
CA ALA A 393 7.02 -16.25 -28.52
C ALA A 393 8.27 -15.34 -28.43
N SER A 394 8.19 -14.22 -27.73
CA SER A 394 9.34 -13.33 -27.50
C SER A 394 10.32 -13.82 -26.43
N ARG A 395 9.93 -14.83 -25.65
CA ARG A 395 10.79 -15.46 -24.62
C ARG A 395 11.57 -16.67 -25.15
N ALA A 396 11.14 -17.24 -26.29
CA ALA A 396 11.80 -18.34 -26.97
C ALA A 396 12.88 -17.83 -27.92
#